data_112d33c21e5702cd533a620066df2880
#
_entry.id   112d33c21e5702cd533a620066df2880
#
_cell.length_a   1.000
_cell.length_b   1.000
_cell.length_c   1.000
_cell.angle_alpha   90.00
_cell.angle_beta   90.00
_cell.angle_gamma   90.00
#
_symmetry.space_group_name_H-M   'P 1'
#
loop_
_entity.id
_entity.type
_entity.pdbx_description
1 polymer ?
#
loop_
_entity_poly.entity_id
_entity_poly.type
_entity_poly.pdbx_seq_one_letter_code
_entity_poly.pdbx_strand_id
1 'polypeptide(L)'
;MVSTVYRALLFGVVNDELQPPVDLMADPPQPQVDLMADPTYRDAVTDLLGVLAYAELVAFERLAYDARMAPTLEDKAALARMASAEFGHYQVLERHLDGMGVGAEKAMAPFVVPLEAFHAKTPPSDWAESLVKAYVGDGIAADFYREIAQLLDPTARAVVLEVLADTGHAEFAVERVRQAIDADPTIAGRLALWGRRIVGEALAQAQAVCAEREALVMLLVGGVPGAGADLGELMRTFTRITDAHTSRMAALGLSA
;
A
#
# COMPACT_ATOMS: atom_id res chain seq x y z
N MET A 1 -1.82 -15.35 -21.97
CA MET A 1 -1.77 -15.74 -20.56
C MET A 1 -2.55 -14.80 -19.65
N VAL A 2 -2.56 -13.50 -19.85
CA VAL A 2 -3.29 -12.51 -19.04
C VAL A 2 -4.83 -12.78 -19.00
N SER A 3 -5.42 -13.32 -20.06
CA SER A 3 -6.87 -13.60 -20.15
C SER A 3 -7.36 -14.74 -19.23
N THR A 4 -6.48 -15.65 -18.81
CA THR A 4 -6.86 -16.81 -17.99
C THR A 4 -6.94 -16.47 -16.51
N VAL A 5 -6.10 -15.53 -16.06
CA VAL A 5 -6.10 -15.03 -14.66
C VAL A 5 -7.40 -14.26 -14.35
N TYR A 6 -7.92 -13.53 -15.34
CA TYR A 6 -9.17 -12.76 -15.19
C TYR A 6 -10.42 -13.64 -15.01
N ARG A 7 -10.40 -14.89 -15.56
CA ARG A 7 -11.54 -15.81 -15.44
C ARG A 7 -11.55 -16.61 -14.13
N ALA A 8 -10.39 -16.85 -13.52
CA ALA A 8 -10.28 -17.58 -12.24
C ALA A 8 -10.79 -16.78 -11.04
N LEU A 9 -10.82 -15.46 -11.15
CA LEU A 9 -11.29 -14.53 -10.10
C LEU A 9 -12.82 -14.56 -9.87
N LEU A 10 -13.60 -15.24 -10.72
CA LEU A 10 -15.07 -15.19 -10.69
C LEU A 10 -15.78 -16.50 -10.32
N PHE A 11 -15.11 -17.67 -10.31
CA PHE A 11 -15.80 -18.95 -10.03
C PHE A 11 -14.85 -19.93 -9.29
N GLY A 12 -15.03 -20.05 -7.97
CA GLY A 12 -14.37 -21.04 -7.15
C GLY A 12 -14.92 -22.46 -7.36
N VAL A 13 -14.03 -23.45 -7.55
CA VAL A 13 -14.33 -24.87 -7.33
C VAL A 13 -13.17 -25.49 -6.57
N VAL A 14 -13.45 -26.07 -5.41
CA VAL A 14 -12.53 -26.78 -4.52
C VAL A 14 -12.56 -28.26 -4.84
N ASN A 15 -11.40 -28.90 -4.91
CA ASN A 15 -11.28 -30.33 -4.71
C ASN A 15 -10.16 -30.61 -3.69
N ASP A 16 -10.55 -31.32 -2.63
CA ASP A 16 -9.75 -31.71 -1.49
C ASP A 16 -9.22 -33.12 -1.71
N GLU A 17 -7.89 -33.32 -1.71
CA GLU A 17 -7.28 -34.65 -1.59
C GLU A 17 -6.13 -34.62 -0.57
N LEU A 18 -6.32 -35.42 0.51
CA LEU A 18 -5.43 -35.65 1.64
C LEU A 18 -4.15 -36.39 1.23
N GLN A 19 -2.99 -35.86 1.57
CA GLN A 19 -1.70 -36.58 1.51
C GLN A 19 -1.24 -37.00 2.93
N PRO A 20 -0.53 -38.15 3.07
CA PRO A 20 -0.07 -38.69 4.35
C PRO A 20 1.21 -38.00 4.86
N PRO A 21 1.57 -38.16 6.16
CA PRO A 21 2.66 -37.41 6.79
C PRO A 21 4.04 -37.89 6.33
N VAL A 22 4.91 -36.93 5.98
CA VAL A 22 6.30 -37.16 5.57
C VAL A 22 7.23 -37.00 6.78
N ASP A 23 8.17 -37.90 6.89
CA ASP A 23 9.15 -38.11 7.93
C ASP A 23 10.10 -36.93 8.12
N LEU A 24 10.32 -36.51 9.39
CA LEU A 24 11.17 -35.40 9.81
C LEU A 24 12.65 -35.80 9.79
N MET A 25 13.29 -35.81 8.65
CA MET A 25 14.74 -35.57 8.57
C MET A 25 14.94 -34.10 8.13
N ALA A 26 15.58 -33.32 9.00
CA ALA A 26 15.91 -31.94 8.69
C ALA A 26 16.79 -31.90 7.43
N ASP A 27 16.24 -31.36 6.35
CA ASP A 27 17.01 -31.07 5.12
C ASP A 27 18.21 -30.18 5.47
N PRO A 28 19.39 -30.43 4.88
CA PRO A 28 20.51 -29.52 5.02
C PRO A 28 20.08 -28.10 4.58
N PRO A 29 20.59 -27.05 5.24
CA PRO A 29 20.23 -25.68 4.88
C PRO A 29 20.47 -25.48 3.39
N GLN A 30 19.37 -25.25 2.66
CA GLN A 30 19.41 -24.93 1.22
C GLN A 30 20.29 -23.70 1.05
N PRO A 31 21.19 -23.65 0.04
CA PRO A 31 21.95 -22.44 -0.23
C PRO A 31 20.97 -21.30 -0.42
N GLN A 32 21.13 -20.22 0.36
CA GLN A 32 20.28 -19.02 0.21
C GLN A 32 20.50 -18.52 -1.23
N VAL A 33 19.43 -18.61 -2.02
CA VAL A 33 19.42 -18.05 -3.39
C VAL A 33 19.56 -16.53 -3.23
N ASP A 34 20.61 -15.96 -3.82
CA ASP A 34 20.72 -14.50 -3.91
C ASP A 34 19.69 -13.98 -4.91
N LEU A 35 18.50 -13.63 -4.41
CA LEU A 35 17.41 -13.13 -5.23
C LEU A 35 17.79 -11.85 -5.97
N MET A 36 18.67 -11.02 -5.41
CA MET A 36 19.14 -9.79 -6.04
C MET A 36 20.05 -10.03 -7.26
N ALA A 37 20.55 -11.26 -7.45
CA ALA A 37 21.26 -11.65 -8.66
C ALA A 37 20.32 -11.86 -9.86
N ASP A 38 19.02 -12.13 -9.63
CA ASP A 38 17.99 -12.24 -10.68
C ASP A 38 17.59 -10.83 -11.16
N PRO A 39 17.73 -10.52 -12.45
CA PRO A 39 17.37 -9.20 -12.99
C PRO A 39 15.88 -8.85 -12.79
N THR A 40 14.97 -9.81 -12.97
CA THR A 40 13.53 -9.59 -12.84
C THR A 40 13.17 -9.26 -11.39
N TYR A 41 13.76 -9.97 -10.43
CA TYR A 41 13.59 -9.66 -9.01
C TYR A 41 14.12 -8.28 -8.66
N ARG A 42 15.33 -7.94 -9.12
CA ARG A 42 15.93 -6.62 -8.87
C ARG A 42 15.10 -5.49 -9.47
N ASP A 43 14.55 -5.66 -10.67
CA ASP A 43 13.66 -4.70 -11.30
C ASP A 43 12.35 -4.58 -10.50
N ALA A 44 11.79 -5.67 -10.00
CA ALA A 44 10.59 -5.66 -9.17
C ALA A 44 10.82 -4.93 -7.82
N VAL A 45 11.96 -5.16 -7.16
CA VAL A 45 12.33 -4.44 -5.93
C VAL A 45 12.55 -2.96 -6.23
N THR A 46 13.22 -2.62 -7.33
CA THR A 46 13.42 -1.23 -7.75
C THR A 46 12.09 -0.53 -8.00
N ASP A 47 11.17 -1.17 -8.69
CA ASP A 47 9.82 -0.64 -8.94
C ASP A 47 9.03 -0.44 -7.64
N LEU A 48 9.07 -1.43 -6.74
CA LEU A 48 8.38 -1.34 -5.46
C LEU A 48 8.92 -0.19 -4.59
N LEU A 49 10.23 -0.06 -4.49
CA LEU A 49 10.84 1.04 -3.74
C LEU A 49 10.61 2.38 -4.42
N GLY A 50 10.58 2.41 -5.75
CA GLY A 50 10.29 3.62 -6.54
C GLY A 50 8.86 4.11 -6.35
N VAL A 51 7.86 3.22 -6.38
CA VAL A 51 6.47 3.60 -6.13
C VAL A 51 6.26 4.05 -4.69
N LEU A 52 6.89 3.37 -3.72
CA LEU A 52 6.87 3.79 -2.30
C LEU A 52 7.50 5.18 -2.13
N ALA A 53 8.71 5.40 -2.67
CA ALA A 53 9.39 6.69 -2.54
C ALA A 53 8.56 7.85 -3.12
N TYR A 54 7.91 7.63 -4.25
CA TYR A 54 7.05 8.65 -4.82
C TYR A 54 5.77 8.83 -4.00
N ALA A 55 5.18 7.76 -3.46
CA ALA A 55 4.00 7.85 -2.60
C ALA A 55 4.29 8.66 -1.33
N GLU A 56 5.43 8.42 -0.65
CA GLU A 56 5.85 9.17 0.53
C GLU A 56 6.07 10.68 0.22
N LEU A 57 6.72 10.97 -0.92
CA LEU A 57 6.95 12.36 -1.34
C LEU A 57 5.62 13.08 -1.62
N VAL A 58 4.67 12.43 -2.26
CA VAL A 58 3.33 12.98 -2.51
C VAL A 58 2.52 13.08 -1.23
N ALA A 59 2.62 12.10 -0.32
CA ALA A 59 1.97 12.17 1.00
C ALA A 59 2.44 13.38 1.80
N PHE A 60 3.76 13.63 1.82
CA PHE A 60 4.32 14.86 2.39
C PHE A 60 3.67 16.13 1.83
N GLU A 61 3.63 16.26 0.50
CA GLU A 61 3.05 17.44 -0.15
C GLU A 61 1.56 17.61 0.18
N ARG A 62 0.79 16.51 0.15
CA ARG A 62 -0.67 16.55 0.39
C ARG A 62 -0.99 16.87 1.85
N LEU A 63 -0.33 16.24 2.81
CA LEU A 63 -0.52 16.53 4.24
C LEU A 63 -0.15 17.98 4.56
N ALA A 64 0.98 18.49 4.01
CA ALA A 64 1.38 19.87 4.19
C ALA A 64 0.35 20.87 3.58
N TYR A 65 -0.18 20.53 2.39
CA TYR A 65 -1.22 21.33 1.74
C TYR A 65 -2.54 21.29 2.53
N ASP A 66 -2.97 20.12 2.98
CA ASP A 66 -4.23 19.92 3.68
C ASP A 66 -4.22 20.53 5.10
N ALA A 67 -3.04 20.70 5.71
CA ALA A 67 -2.86 21.40 6.97
C ALA A 67 -3.44 22.83 6.98
N ARG A 68 -3.66 23.45 5.82
CA ARG A 68 -4.35 24.75 5.70
C ARG A 68 -5.85 24.68 6.03
N MET A 69 -6.47 23.48 5.91
CA MET A 69 -7.89 23.27 6.24
C MET A 69 -8.11 22.95 7.72
N ALA A 70 -7.03 22.76 8.48
CA ALA A 70 -7.10 22.42 9.89
C ALA A 70 -7.86 23.50 10.69
N PRO A 71 -8.85 23.10 11.51
CA PRO A 71 -9.68 24.07 12.26
C PRO A 71 -8.93 24.76 13.40
N THR A 72 -7.86 24.14 13.90
CA THR A 72 -7.04 24.69 15.00
C THR A 72 -5.55 24.68 14.65
N LEU A 73 -4.76 25.48 15.38
CA LEU A 73 -3.30 25.48 15.25
C LEU A 73 -2.70 24.14 15.72
N GLU A 74 -3.34 23.46 16.66
CA GLU A 74 -2.93 22.14 17.13
C GLU A 74 -3.08 21.10 16.02
N ASP A 75 -4.23 21.04 15.35
CA ASP A 75 -4.49 20.16 14.22
C ASP A 75 -3.55 20.45 13.05
N LYS A 76 -3.31 21.75 12.78
CA LYS A 76 -2.35 22.16 11.77
C LYS A 76 -0.93 21.66 12.08
N ALA A 77 -0.50 21.79 13.33
CA ALA A 77 0.81 21.30 13.76
C ALA A 77 0.89 19.77 13.74
N ALA A 78 -0.23 19.07 14.01
CA ALA A 78 -0.30 17.61 13.88
C ALA A 78 -0.06 17.17 12.42
N LEU A 79 -0.78 17.73 11.44
CA LEU A 79 -0.56 17.41 10.03
C LEU A 79 0.85 17.77 9.54
N ALA A 80 1.41 18.89 10.03
CA ALA A 80 2.77 19.28 9.68
C ALA A 80 3.82 18.26 10.21
N ARG A 81 3.60 17.69 11.40
CA ARG A 81 4.47 16.61 11.92
C ARG A 81 4.32 15.33 11.08
N MET A 82 3.09 14.96 10.72
CA MET A 82 2.83 13.82 9.83
C MET A 82 3.54 14.02 8.49
N ALA A 83 3.37 15.15 7.83
CA ALA A 83 4.06 15.47 6.59
C ALA A 83 5.60 15.33 6.74
N SER A 84 6.16 15.82 7.85
CA SER A 84 7.61 15.67 8.08
C SER A 84 8.04 14.22 8.25
N ALA A 85 7.19 13.35 8.81
CA ALA A 85 7.46 11.91 8.91
C ALA A 85 7.50 11.25 7.53
N GLU A 86 6.54 11.56 6.65
CA GLU A 86 6.52 11.03 5.28
C GLU A 86 7.78 11.42 4.48
N PHE A 87 8.24 12.66 4.64
CA PHE A 87 9.52 13.07 4.04
C PHE A 87 10.71 12.29 4.63
N GLY A 88 10.66 11.95 5.90
CA GLY A 88 11.64 11.06 6.54
C GLY A 88 11.66 9.65 5.92
N HIS A 89 10.48 9.09 5.66
CA HIS A 89 10.32 7.79 4.97
C HIS A 89 10.88 7.85 3.54
N TYR A 90 10.55 8.90 2.79
CA TYR A 90 11.16 9.13 1.47
C TYR A 90 12.69 9.10 1.53
N GLN A 91 13.31 9.77 2.51
CA GLN A 91 14.76 9.79 2.65
C GLN A 91 15.37 8.40 2.98
N VAL A 92 14.62 7.53 3.68
CA VAL A 92 15.04 6.13 3.91
C VAL A 92 15.09 5.38 2.58
N LEU A 93 14.03 5.49 1.77
CA LEU A 93 13.91 4.85 0.47
C LEU A 93 14.94 5.37 -0.53
N GLU A 94 15.16 6.69 -0.58
CA GLU A 94 16.18 7.33 -1.42
C GLU A 94 17.57 6.75 -1.14
N ARG A 95 17.99 6.71 0.13
CA ARG A 95 19.30 6.14 0.52
C ARG A 95 19.42 4.66 0.13
N HIS A 96 18.34 3.89 0.23
CA HIS A 96 18.36 2.48 -0.14
C HIS A 96 18.48 2.30 -1.65
N LEU A 97 17.74 3.05 -2.44
CA LEU A 97 17.84 3.07 -3.91
C LEU A 97 19.24 3.48 -4.38
N ASP A 98 19.83 4.50 -3.76
CA ASP A 98 21.20 4.93 -4.04
C ASP A 98 22.20 3.82 -3.71
N GLY A 99 22.03 3.11 -2.60
CA GLY A 99 22.83 1.94 -2.22
C GLY A 99 22.74 0.78 -3.21
N MET A 100 21.61 0.65 -3.92
CA MET A 100 21.43 -0.30 -5.01
C MET A 100 22.04 0.19 -6.35
N GLY A 101 22.56 1.42 -6.40
CA GLY A 101 23.06 2.05 -7.62
C GLY A 101 21.95 2.55 -8.56
N VAL A 102 20.74 2.74 -8.04
CA VAL A 102 19.58 3.26 -8.76
C VAL A 102 19.25 4.64 -8.21
N GLY A 103 19.27 5.69 -9.04
CA GLY A 103 18.87 7.02 -8.59
C GLY A 103 17.36 7.06 -8.29
N ALA A 104 16.98 7.67 -7.15
CA ALA A 104 15.59 7.74 -6.71
C ALA A 104 14.66 8.37 -7.76
N GLU A 105 15.09 9.45 -8.43
CA GLU A 105 14.33 10.09 -9.52
C GLU A 105 13.97 9.10 -10.63
N LYS A 106 14.93 8.29 -11.06
CA LYS A 106 14.71 7.27 -12.10
C LYS A 106 13.75 6.19 -11.66
N ALA A 107 13.87 5.74 -10.40
CA ALA A 107 12.97 4.73 -9.84
C ALA A 107 11.54 5.24 -9.68
N MET A 108 11.35 6.51 -9.29
CA MET A 108 10.04 7.14 -9.09
C MET A 108 9.32 7.50 -10.40
N ALA A 109 10.07 7.88 -11.44
CA ALA A 109 9.52 8.46 -12.67
C ALA A 109 8.34 7.69 -13.29
N PRO A 110 8.32 6.33 -13.34
CA PRO A 110 7.19 5.58 -13.91
C PRO A 110 5.88 5.75 -13.14
N PHE A 111 5.94 6.13 -11.87
CA PHE A 111 4.79 6.17 -10.96
C PHE A 111 4.18 7.56 -10.81
N VAL A 112 4.82 8.59 -11.37
CA VAL A 112 4.34 9.97 -11.30
C VAL A 112 2.93 10.10 -11.88
N VAL A 113 2.72 9.66 -13.12
CA VAL A 113 1.44 9.81 -13.81
C VAL A 113 0.29 9.06 -13.10
N PRO A 114 0.41 7.77 -12.75
CA PRO A 114 -0.67 7.06 -12.08
C PRO A 114 -1.00 7.63 -10.68
N LEU A 115 0.01 8.01 -9.87
CA LEU A 115 -0.26 8.54 -8.54
C LEU A 115 -0.86 9.95 -8.59
N GLU A 116 -0.38 10.81 -9.48
CA GLU A 116 -1.00 12.12 -9.72
C GLU A 116 -2.45 11.99 -10.24
N ALA A 117 -2.74 11.01 -11.08
CA ALA A 117 -4.10 10.73 -11.55
C ALA A 117 -5.03 10.34 -10.39
N PHE A 118 -4.56 9.54 -9.42
CA PHE A 118 -5.30 9.24 -8.20
C PHE A 118 -5.64 10.53 -7.42
N HIS A 119 -4.64 11.38 -7.18
CA HIS A 119 -4.84 12.62 -6.42
C HIS A 119 -5.73 13.62 -7.13
N ALA A 120 -5.63 13.72 -8.45
CA ALA A 120 -6.50 14.59 -9.26
C ALA A 120 -7.97 14.16 -9.20
N LYS A 121 -8.24 12.86 -9.08
CA LYS A 121 -9.60 12.32 -8.95
C LYS A 121 -10.14 12.31 -7.52
N THR A 122 -9.28 12.48 -6.53
CA THR A 122 -9.63 12.45 -5.12
C THR A 122 -9.22 13.74 -4.38
N PRO A 123 -9.56 14.95 -4.86
CA PRO A 123 -9.31 16.17 -4.11
C PRO A 123 -10.30 16.25 -2.94
N PRO A 124 -9.85 16.36 -1.69
CA PRO A 124 -10.75 16.56 -0.55
C PRO A 124 -11.36 17.97 -0.60
N SER A 125 -12.64 18.07 -0.28
CA SER A 125 -13.36 19.34 -0.27
C SER A 125 -13.31 20.07 1.08
N ASP A 126 -13.03 19.33 2.15
CA ASP A 126 -12.95 19.84 3.52
C ASP A 126 -11.97 19.04 4.40
N TRP A 127 -11.83 19.52 5.65
CA TRP A 127 -10.98 18.90 6.64
C TRP A 127 -11.30 17.44 6.93
N ALA A 128 -12.57 17.07 7.07
CA ALA A 128 -12.96 15.70 7.36
C ALA A 128 -12.66 14.76 6.18
N GLU A 129 -12.89 15.21 4.95
CA GLU A 129 -12.53 14.46 3.74
C GLU A 129 -11.02 14.28 3.59
N SER A 130 -10.20 15.30 3.97
CA SER A 130 -8.74 15.16 3.91
C SER A 130 -8.24 14.09 4.90
N LEU A 131 -8.77 14.04 6.10
CA LEU A 131 -8.43 13.02 7.09
C LEU A 131 -8.89 11.62 6.70
N VAL A 132 -10.11 11.48 6.16
CA VAL A 132 -10.60 10.19 5.62
C VAL A 132 -9.71 9.75 4.48
N LYS A 133 -9.30 10.66 3.58
CA LYS A 133 -8.41 10.32 2.46
C LYS A 133 -7.06 9.84 2.95
N ALA A 134 -6.41 10.54 3.87
CA ALA A 134 -5.14 10.11 4.44
C ALA A 134 -5.29 8.73 5.09
N TYR A 135 -6.23 8.58 6.03
CA TYR A 135 -6.39 7.33 6.78
C TYR A 135 -6.79 6.12 5.93
N VAL A 136 -7.72 6.28 4.99
CA VAL A 136 -8.19 5.18 4.13
C VAL A 136 -7.21 4.91 3.00
N GLY A 137 -6.68 5.96 2.36
CA GLY A 137 -5.77 5.83 1.23
C GLY A 137 -4.42 5.24 1.64
N ASP A 138 -3.79 5.82 2.65
CA ASP A 138 -2.51 5.35 3.16
C ASP A 138 -2.65 3.95 3.79
N GLY A 139 -3.77 3.71 4.50
CA GLY A 139 -4.04 2.41 5.10
C GLY A 139 -4.16 1.27 4.08
N ILE A 140 -4.86 1.47 2.96
CA ILE A 140 -4.96 0.47 1.88
C ILE A 140 -3.61 0.26 1.21
N ALA A 141 -2.89 1.33 0.91
CA ALA A 141 -1.56 1.25 0.31
C ALA A 141 -0.60 0.49 1.23
N ALA A 142 -0.59 0.82 2.52
CA ALA A 142 0.24 0.15 3.52
C ALA A 142 -0.09 -1.35 3.65
N ASP A 143 -1.37 -1.73 3.65
CA ASP A 143 -1.77 -3.14 3.69
C ASP A 143 -1.24 -3.89 2.47
N PHE A 144 -1.40 -3.31 1.28
CA PHE A 144 -0.90 -3.90 0.04
C PHE A 144 0.62 -4.05 0.04
N TYR A 145 1.36 -3.03 0.46
CA TYR A 145 2.82 -3.08 0.54
C TYR A 145 3.32 -4.06 1.60
N ARG A 146 2.64 -4.21 2.74
CA ARG A 146 2.97 -5.24 3.74
C ARG A 146 2.82 -6.65 3.20
N GLU A 147 1.78 -6.90 2.40
CA GLU A 147 1.60 -8.19 1.74
C GLU A 147 2.72 -8.45 0.72
N ILE A 148 3.07 -7.48 -0.11
CA ILE A 148 4.20 -7.62 -1.06
C ILE A 148 5.51 -7.82 -0.30
N ALA A 149 5.73 -7.15 0.83
CA ALA A 149 6.94 -7.30 1.63
C ALA A 149 7.21 -8.74 2.06
N GLN A 150 6.16 -9.58 2.21
CA GLN A 150 6.34 -11.00 2.53
C GLN A 150 7.05 -11.79 1.41
N LEU A 151 7.01 -11.28 0.18
CA LEU A 151 7.62 -11.90 -1.00
C LEU A 151 9.08 -11.47 -1.22
N LEU A 152 9.57 -10.52 -0.41
CA LEU A 152 10.89 -9.91 -0.57
C LEU A 152 11.96 -10.63 0.26
N ASP A 153 13.21 -10.47 -0.18
CA ASP A 153 14.37 -10.82 0.62
C ASP A 153 14.39 -10.03 1.95
N PRO A 154 15.13 -10.51 2.97
CA PRO A 154 15.10 -9.89 4.29
C PRO A 154 15.50 -8.41 4.31
N THR A 155 16.40 -7.98 3.42
CA THR A 155 16.91 -6.61 3.38
C THR A 155 15.86 -5.65 2.81
N ALA A 156 15.32 -5.96 1.64
CA ALA A 156 14.25 -5.16 1.01
C ALA A 156 12.98 -5.15 1.89
N ARG A 157 12.63 -6.31 2.47
CA ARG A 157 11.50 -6.40 3.42
C ARG A 157 11.67 -5.47 4.61
N ALA A 158 12.86 -5.44 5.24
CA ALA A 158 13.11 -4.59 6.40
C ALA A 158 12.90 -3.11 6.09
N VAL A 159 13.38 -2.64 4.94
CA VAL A 159 13.20 -1.25 4.49
C VAL A 159 11.72 -0.92 4.26
N VAL A 160 10.99 -1.79 3.57
CA VAL A 160 9.54 -1.57 3.35
C VAL A 160 8.79 -1.52 4.68
N LEU A 161 9.07 -2.45 5.61
CA LEU A 161 8.39 -2.46 6.90
C LEU A 161 8.79 -1.28 7.81
N GLU A 162 10.00 -0.75 7.69
CA GLU A 162 10.45 0.46 8.40
C GLU A 162 9.61 1.68 8.00
N VAL A 163 9.43 1.92 6.71
CA VAL A 163 8.66 3.07 6.22
C VAL A 163 7.14 2.91 6.41
N LEU A 164 6.64 1.70 6.53
CA LEU A 164 5.23 1.43 6.81
C LEU A 164 4.89 1.39 8.31
N ALA A 165 5.84 1.75 9.19
CA ALA A 165 5.59 1.81 10.62
C ALA A 165 4.61 2.96 10.93
N ASP A 166 3.53 2.67 11.67
CA ASP A 166 2.56 3.70 12.09
C ASP A 166 3.23 4.66 13.10
N THR A 167 3.14 5.94 12.80
CA THR A 167 3.67 7.03 13.62
C THR A 167 2.58 7.78 14.40
N GLY A 168 1.40 7.17 14.62
CA GLY A 168 0.26 7.74 15.32
C GLY A 168 -0.71 8.53 14.43
N HIS A 169 -0.52 8.49 13.11
CA HIS A 169 -1.37 9.17 12.13
C HIS A 169 -2.80 8.60 12.12
N ALA A 170 -2.92 7.29 12.26
CA ALA A 170 -4.20 6.59 12.26
C ALA A 170 -5.09 7.03 13.44
N GLU A 171 -4.52 7.09 14.64
CA GLU A 171 -5.26 7.48 15.85
C GLU A 171 -5.78 8.92 15.77
N PHE A 172 -4.93 9.85 15.33
CA PHE A 172 -5.31 11.24 15.14
C PHE A 172 -6.47 11.38 14.14
N ALA A 173 -6.37 10.75 12.97
CA ALA A 173 -7.42 10.84 11.93
C ALA A 173 -8.75 10.27 12.44
N VAL A 174 -8.72 9.11 13.12
CA VAL A 174 -9.92 8.48 13.71
C VAL A 174 -10.56 9.41 14.72
N GLU A 175 -9.78 9.98 15.65
CA GLU A 175 -10.30 10.86 16.68
C GLU A 175 -10.99 12.09 16.07
N ARG A 176 -10.33 12.78 15.13
CA ARG A 176 -10.86 14.01 14.53
C ARG A 176 -12.07 13.76 13.62
N VAL A 177 -12.09 12.66 12.86
CA VAL A 177 -13.25 12.30 12.03
C VAL A 177 -14.45 11.95 12.91
N ARG A 178 -14.27 11.17 13.99
CA ARG A 178 -15.34 10.88 14.94
C ARG A 178 -15.89 12.13 15.61
N GLN A 179 -15.03 13.03 16.07
CA GLN A 179 -15.45 14.33 16.62
C GLN A 179 -16.28 15.15 15.61
N ALA A 180 -15.91 15.15 14.34
CA ALA A 180 -16.67 15.83 13.30
C ALA A 180 -18.05 15.19 13.08
N ILE A 181 -18.15 13.85 13.09
CA ILE A 181 -19.43 13.13 12.96
C ILE A 181 -20.30 13.35 14.20
N ASP A 182 -19.73 13.35 15.40
CA ASP A 182 -20.48 13.61 16.64
C ASP A 182 -21.05 15.03 16.66
N ALA A 183 -20.32 16.00 16.11
CA ALA A 183 -20.76 17.39 15.99
C ALA A 183 -21.85 17.57 14.90
N ASP A 184 -21.75 16.84 13.78
CA ASP A 184 -22.73 16.84 12.70
C ASP A 184 -22.89 15.42 12.11
N PRO A 185 -23.85 14.62 12.61
CA PRO A 185 -24.09 13.26 12.10
C PRO A 185 -24.47 13.18 10.61
N THR A 186 -24.91 14.30 10.01
CA THR A 186 -25.34 14.31 8.61
C THR A 186 -24.19 14.09 7.62
N ILE A 187 -22.94 14.36 8.03
CA ILE A 187 -21.76 14.18 7.18
C ILE A 187 -21.34 12.71 7.02
N ALA A 188 -21.77 11.81 7.92
CA ALA A 188 -21.31 10.42 7.93
C ALA A 188 -21.56 9.68 6.60
N GLY A 189 -22.74 9.87 6.00
CA GLY A 189 -23.08 9.25 4.70
C GLY A 189 -22.16 9.74 3.57
N ARG A 190 -21.84 11.05 3.54
CA ARG A 190 -20.93 11.64 2.56
C ARG A 190 -19.51 11.10 2.74
N LEU A 191 -19.03 11.06 3.97
CA LEU A 191 -17.68 10.54 4.28
C LEU A 191 -17.56 9.04 3.98
N ALA A 192 -18.61 8.24 4.18
CA ALA A 192 -18.63 6.83 3.80
C ALA A 192 -18.53 6.66 2.27
N LEU A 193 -19.28 7.46 1.50
CA LEU A 193 -19.17 7.49 0.03
C LEU A 193 -17.77 7.91 -0.42
N TRP A 194 -17.19 8.90 0.26
CA TRP A 194 -15.84 9.38 0.00
C TRP A 194 -14.79 8.29 0.23
N GLY A 195 -14.85 7.57 1.36
CA GLY A 195 -13.96 6.45 1.65
C GLY A 195 -14.03 5.36 0.57
N ARG A 196 -15.24 4.96 0.14
CA ARG A 196 -15.42 3.99 -0.96
C ARG A 196 -14.85 4.48 -2.29
N ARG A 197 -14.99 5.78 -2.60
CA ARG A 197 -14.39 6.37 -3.80
C ARG A 197 -12.87 6.30 -3.76
N ILE A 198 -12.24 6.62 -2.63
CA ILE A 198 -10.79 6.54 -2.46
C ILE A 198 -10.29 5.13 -2.75
N VAL A 199 -10.94 4.11 -2.19
CA VAL A 199 -10.61 2.69 -2.45
C VAL A 199 -10.72 2.34 -3.92
N GLY A 200 -11.84 2.70 -4.55
CA GLY A 200 -12.06 2.43 -5.97
C GLY A 200 -11.00 3.06 -6.87
N GLU A 201 -10.63 4.31 -6.61
CA GLU A 201 -9.56 4.99 -7.37
C GLU A 201 -8.18 4.42 -7.05
N ALA A 202 -7.88 4.04 -5.80
CA ALA A 202 -6.61 3.40 -5.45
C ALA A 202 -6.45 2.05 -6.17
N LEU A 203 -7.49 1.22 -6.20
CA LEU A 203 -7.47 -0.04 -6.94
C LEU A 203 -7.31 0.15 -8.45
N ALA A 204 -7.96 1.18 -9.02
CA ALA A 204 -7.82 1.50 -10.44
C ALA A 204 -6.38 1.91 -10.79
N GLN A 205 -5.72 2.69 -9.92
CA GLN A 205 -4.32 3.06 -10.14
C GLN A 205 -3.36 1.88 -9.92
N ALA A 206 -3.60 1.03 -8.93
CA ALA A 206 -2.81 -0.18 -8.74
C ALA A 206 -2.88 -1.09 -9.98
N GLN A 207 -4.05 -1.25 -10.58
CA GLN A 207 -4.22 -1.99 -11.83
C GLN A 207 -3.46 -1.35 -13.00
N ALA A 208 -3.47 -0.01 -13.12
CA ALA A 208 -2.73 0.70 -14.15
C ALA A 208 -1.22 0.50 -13.98
N VAL A 209 -0.69 0.61 -12.78
CA VAL A 209 0.72 0.34 -12.46
C VAL A 209 1.08 -1.11 -12.82
N CYS A 210 0.30 -2.09 -12.40
CA CYS A 210 0.54 -3.49 -12.74
C CYS A 210 0.51 -3.76 -14.26
N ALA A 211 -0.33 -3.06 -15.02
CA ALA A 211 -0.40 -3.22 -16.46
C ALA A 211 0.88 -2.77 -17.18
N GLU A 212 1.63 -1.83 -16.60
CA GLU A 212 2.84 -1.24 -17.19
C GLU A 212 4.14 -1.79 -16.58
N ARG A 213 4.08 -2.46 -15.43
CA ARG A 213 5.25 -2.93 -14.66
C ARG A 213 5.26 -4.45 -14.55
N GLU A 214 5.75 -5.12 -15.60
CA GLU A 214 5.79 -6.59 -15.71
C GLU A 214 6.57 -7.22 -14.55
N ALA A 215 7.68 -6.63 -14.11
CA ALA A 215 8.50 -7.15 -13.02
C ALA A 215 7.72 -7.23 -11.70
N LEU A 216 6.89 -6.22 -11.36
CA LEU A 216 6.00 -6.27 -10.20
C LEU A 216 4.96 -7.38 -10.32
N VAL A 217 4.39 -7.56 -11.51
CA VAL A 217 3.42 -8.65 -11.75
C VAL A 217 4.08 -10.01 -11.59
N MET A 218 5.29 -10.21 -12.13
CA MET A 218 6.03 -11.46 -12.00
C MET A 218 6.36 -11.78 -10.55
N LEU A 219 6.69 -10.78 -9.73
CA LEU A 219 6.87 -10.95 -8.29
C LEU A 219 5.57 -11.43 -7.62
N LEU A 220 4.43 -10.80 -7.92
CA LEU A 220 3.13 -11.12 -7.30
C LEU A 220 2.61 -12.51 -7.69
N VAL A 221 2.83 -12.97 -8.92
CA VAL A 221 2.27 -14.24 -9.43
C VAL A 221 3.23 -15.41 -9.35
N GLY A 222 4.36 -15.29 -8.62
CA GLY A 222 5.34 -16.38 -8.47
C GLY A 222 6.16 -16.64 -9.73
N GLY A 223 6.30 -15.66 -10.60
CA GLY A 223 7.11 -15.74 -11.81
C GLY A 223 8.62 -15.58 -11.59
N VAL A 224 9.04 -15.24 -10.37
CA VAL A 224 10.44 -15.15 -9.95
C VAL A 224 10.79 -16.41 -9.15
N PRO A 225 11.82 -17.19 -9.54
CA PRO A 225 12.22 -18.38 -8.80
C PRO A 225 12.58 -18.07 -7.34
N GLY A 226 11.92 -18.70 -6.40
CA GLY A 226 12.14 -18.50 -4.96
C GLY A 226 11.44 -17.27 -4.36
N ALA A 227 10.65 -16.53 -5.14
CA ALA A 227 9.84 -15.42 -4.68
C ALA A 227 8.45 -15.44 -5.34
N GLY A 228 7.48 -14.72 -4.75
CA GLY A 228 6.12 -14.60 -5.26
C GLY A 228 5.09 -15.48 -4.54
N ALA A 229 3.82 -15.25 -4.85
CA ALA A 229 2.67 -15.93 -4.26
C ALA A 229 1.97 -16.84 -5.28
N ASP A 230 1.37 -17.93 -4.80
CA ASP A 230 0.42 -18.70 -5.62
C ASP A 230 -0.95 -17.99 -5.69
N LEU A 231 -1.84 -18.47 -6.59
CA LEU A 231 -3.16 -17.89 -6.78
C LEU A 231 -3.99 -17.91 -5.47
N GLY A 232 -3.86 -18.98 -4.67
CA GLY A 232 -4.57 -19.10 -3.40
C GLY A 232 -4.11 -18.05 -2.40
N GLU A 233 -2.79 -17.81 -2.31
CA GLU A 233 -2.25 -16.77 -1.45
C GLU A 233 -2.67 -15.37 -1.92
N LEU A 234 -2.65 -15.12 -3.22
CA LEU A 234 -3.13 -13.86 -3.78
C LEU A 234 -4.60 -13.58 -3.41
N MET A 235 -5.47 -14.59 -3.48
CA MET A 235 -6.87 -14.46 -3.06
C MET A 235 -7.00 -14.19 -1.56
N ARG A 236 -6.19 -14.86 -0.72
CA ARG A 236 -6.15 -14.58 0.73
C ARG A 236 -5.68 -13.15 1.04
N THR A 237 -4.69 -12.65 0.29
CA THR A 237 -4.21 -11.27 0.37
C THR A 237 -5.33 -10.26 0.11
N PHE A 238 -6.10 -10.43 -0.97
CA PHE A 238 -7.24 -9.54 -1.24
C PHE A 238 -8.30 -9.59 -0.13
N THR A 239 -8.57 -10.78 0.42
CA THR A 239 -9.50 -10.91 1.55
C THR A 239 -9.00 -10.13 2.77
N ARG A 240 -7.73 -10.29 3.16
CA ARG A 240 -7.14 -9.56 4.30
C ARG A 240 -7.21 -8.04 4.10
N ILE A 241 -6.89 -7.54 2.92
CA ILE A 241 -6.95 -6.10 2.59
C ILE A 241 -8.40 -5.59 2.70
N THR A 242 -9.38 -6.36 2.21
CA THR A 242 -10.79 -6.00 2.28
C THR A 242 -11.30 -5.96 3.72
N ASP A 243 -10.94 -6.96 4.54
CA ASP A 243 -11.31 -7.03 5.96
C ASP A 243 -10.66 -5.90 6.75
N ALA A 244 -9.38 -5.59 6.48
CA ALA A 244 -8.68 -4.46 7.09
C ALA A 244 -9.34 -3.13 6.71
N HIS A 245 -9.73 -2.94 5.45
CA HIS A 245 -10.47 -1.76 5.03
C HIS A 245 -11.83 -1.63 5.73
N THR A 246 -12.59 -2.72 5.83
CA THR A 246 -13.88 -2.74 6.56
C THR A 246 -13.69 -2.34 8.02
N SER A 247 -12.67 -2.88 8.68
CA SER A 247 -12.32 -2.53 10.06
C SER A 247 -11.92 -1.05 10.19
N ARG A 248 -11.18 -0.54 9.20
CA ARG A 248 -10.74 0.87 9.14
C ARG A 248 -11.93 1.83 9.00
N MET A 249 -12.89 1.51 8.13
CA MET A 249 -14.11 2.30 8.00
C MET A 249 -14.94 2.28 9.29
N ALA A 250 -15.09 1.12 9.93
CA ALA A 250 -15.77 0.99 11.22
C ALA A 250 -15.07 1.80 12.33
N ALA A 251 -13.72 1.86 12.33
CA ALA A 251 -12.97 2.70 13.27
C ALA A 251 -13.30 4.19 13.12
N LEU A 252 -13.56 4.66 11.91
CA LEU A 252 -14.04 6.04 11.65
C LEU A 252 -15.51 6.26 12.05
N GLY A 253 -16.28 5.20 12.36
CA GLY A 253 -17.74 5.27 12.54
C GLY A 253 -18.51 5.30 11.21
N LEU A 254 -17.90 4.81 10.13
CA LEU A 254 -18.45 4.80 8.78
C LEU A 254 -18.76 3.38 8.30
N SER A 255 -19.73 3.24 7.39
CA SER A 255 -19.96 1.97 6.68
C SER A 255 -19.00 1.84 5.49
N ALA A 256 -18.40 0.63 5.34
CA ALA A 256 -17.57 0.29 4.19
C ALA A 256 -18.39 0.11 2.91
#